data_2566a47bc2f50c741841e3ff27b6e341
#
_entry.id   2566a47bc2f50c741841e3ff27b6e341
#
_cell.length_a   1.000
_cell.length_b   1.000
_cell.length_c   1.000
_cell.angle_alpha   90.00
_cell.angle_beta   90.00
_cell.angle_gamma   90.00
#
_symmetry.space_group_name_H-M   'P 1'
#
loop_
_entity.id
_entity.type
_entity.pdbx_description
1 polymer ?
#
loop_
_entity_poly.entity_id
_entity_poly.type
_entity_poly.pdbx_seq_one_letter_code
_entity_poly.pdbx_strand_id
1 'polypeptide(L)'
;MAKIKVEGTVVELDGDEMTRVIWKDIKDRLILPYLDVNLDYYDLGIEHRDETDDQVTIDAAHAIQKHHVGVQCATITPDEARVKEFGLKKMWKSPNGTIRNILGGTIFREPIVMSNVPRLVPGWTKPIVVARHAFGDQYKATDFKVPGAGQLTVTFTPDDGSEPIQHVVYNYGEDGGVAQVQYNVNDSIRGFARACFNYGLMRHYPVYLSTKNTILKAYDGQFKDIFAEVFETEYKDRYAEAGLTYEHRLIDDMVASSLKWHGGYIWACKNYDGDVQSDSVAQGFGSLGLMTSVLMTPDGQTVEAEAAHGTVTRHYRRWQKGEKTSTNPIASIFAWTGGLKHRADLDGTPEVRHFAKTLEKVIVDTVEGGQMTKDLAMLIGPDEPWLDTDGFMNALDENLAKALAE
;
A
#
# COMPACT_ATOMS: atom_id res chain seq x y z
N MET A 1 -17.85 -20.18 20.60
CA MET A 1 -16.43 -20.30 21.02
C MET A 1 -16.06 -19.19 21.97
N ALA A 2 -15.10 -19.41 22.89
CA ALA A 2 -14.49 -18.28 23.60
C ALA A 2 -13.69 -17.44 22.58
N LYS A 3 -13.73 -16.11 22.73
CA LYS A 3 -12.96 -15.23 21.84
C LYS A 3 -11.46 -15.43 22.07
N ILE A 4 -10.69 -15.36 20.99
CA ILE A 4 -9.23 -15.37 21.04
C ILE A 4 -8.77 -14.00 21.53
N LYS A 5 -7.95 -13.94 22.57
CA LYS A 5 -7.44 -12.69 23.11
C LYS A 5 -6.33 -12.13 22.25
N VAL A 6 -6.41 -10.86 21.92
CA VAL A 6 -5.35 -10.07 21.28
C VAL A 6 -4.71 -9.21 22.37
N GLU A 7 -3.44 -9.46 22.68
CA GLU A 7 -2.79 -8.84 23.84
C GLU A 7 -2.51 -7.34 23.65
N GLY A 8 -2.02 -6.95 22.48
CA GLY A 8 -1.73 -5.56 22.17
C GLY A 8 -2.91 -4.84 21.51
N THR A 9 -2.81 -3.51 21.47
CA THR A 9 -3.79 -2.63 20.82
C THR A 9 -3.58 -2.64 19.29
N VAL A 10 -4.68 -2.59 18.54
CA VAL A 10 -4.70 -2.30 17.10
C VAL A 10 -5.34 -0.92 16.91
N VAL A 11 -4.67 -0.05 16.16
CA VAL A 11 -5.22 1.27 15.81
C VAL A 11 -6.12 1.10 14.59
N GLU A 12 -7.39 1.43 14.76
CA GLU A 12 -8.39 1.36 13.69
C GLU A 12 -8.63 2.76 13.12
N LEU A 13 -8.39 2.92 11.82
CA LEU A 13 -8.67 4.14 11.08
C LEU A 13 -9.86 3.91 10.17
N ASP A 14 -11.01 4.48 10.53
CA ASP A 14 -12.21 4.43 9.70
C ASP A 14 -12.12 5.41 8.52
N GLY A 15 -12.94 5.23 7.50
CA GLY A 15 -12.85 5.98 6.27
C GLY A 15 -14.18 6.50 5.76
N ASP A 16 -14.36 6.43 4.43
CA ASP A 16 -15.46 7.08 3.74
C ASP A 16 -16.28 6.13 2.86
N GLU A 17 -17.48 6.56 2.53
CA GLU A 17 -18.37 6.05 1.48
C GLU A 17 -18.62 4.51 1.60
N MET A 18 -18.60 3.79 0.48
CA MET A 18 -18.94 2.36 0.47
C MET A 18 -17.94 1.52 1.25
N THR A 19 -16.67 1.90 1.26
CA THR A 19 -15.64 1.20 2.03
C THR A 19 -15.89 1.31 3.53
N ARG A 20 -16.39 2.43 4.05
CA ARG A 20 -16.80 2.56 5.46
C ARG A 20 -17.96 1.62 5.82
N VAL A 21 -18.94 1.49 4.95
CA VAL A 21 -20.07 0.56 5.14
C VAL A 21 -19.55 -0.88 5.24
N ILE A 22 -18.69 -1.29 4.31
CA ILE A 22 -18.08 -2.64 4.30
C ILE A 22 -17.16 -2.84 5.50
N TRP A 23 -16.36 -1.84 5.86
CA TRP A 23 -15.41 -1.90 6.98
C TRP A 23 -16.12 -2.23 8.29
N LYS A 24 -17.26 -1.57 8.53
CA LYS A 24 -18.11 -1.87 9.69
C LYS A 24 -18.62 -3.31 9.64
N ASP A 25 -19.11 -3.78 8.49
CA ASP A 25 -19.64 -5.13 8.34
C ASP A 25 -18.56 -6.21 8.53
N ILE A 26 -17.36 -5.98 8.00
CA ILE A 26 -16.19 -6.84 8.25
C ILE A 26 -15.89 -6.94 9.75
N LYS A 27 -15.78 -5.81 10.43
CA LYS A 27 -15.47 -5.76 11.86
C LYS A 27 -16.52 -6.50 12.69
N ASP A 28 -17.81 -6.22 12.44
CA ASP A 28 -18.91 -6.75 13.24
C ASP A 28 -19.15 -8.25 13.00
N ARG A 29 -18.82 -8.78 11.84
CA ARG A 29 -19.12 -10.17 11.45
C ARG A 29 -17.91 -11.09 11.45
N LEU A 30 -16.76 -10.60 11.00
CA LEU A 30 -15.58 -11.45 10.77
C LEU A 30 -14.47 -11.24 11.81
N ILE A 31 -14.47 -10.15 12.58
CA ILE A 31 -13.41 -9.83 13.55
C ILE A 31 -13.91 -9.94 14.98
N LEU A 32 -14.82 -9.06 15.40
CA LEU A 32 -15.25 -8.93 16.79
C LEU A 32 -15.99 -10.17 17.37
N PRO A 33 -16.70 -10.99 16.59
CA PRO A 33 -17.27 -12.22 17.14
C PRO A 33 -16.23 -13.24 17.61
N TYR A 34 -15.04 -13.24 17.00
CA TYR A 34 -13.99 -14.21 17.22
C TYR A 34 -12.82 -13.71 18.06
N LEU A 35 -12.56 -12.42 18.04
CA LEU A 35 -11.43 -11.81 18.74
C LEU A 35 -11.89 -10.89 19.87
N ASP A 36 -11.17 -10.97 21.00
CA ASP A 36 -11.19 -9.96 22.08
C ASP A 36 -9.99 -9.04 21.84
N VAL A 37 -10.21 -7.96 21.10
CA VAL A 37 -9.20 -7.01 20.66
C VAL A 37 -9.48 -5.61 21.17
N ASN A 38 -8.49 -4.95 21.71
CA ASN A 38 -8.56 -3.53 22.06
C ASN A 38 -8.29 -2.69 20.82
N LEU A 39 -9.28 -1.88 20.41
CA LEU A 39 -9.20 -0.97 19.27
C LEU A 39 -9.04 0.46 19.75
N ASP A 40 -7.98 1.12 19.28
CA ASP A 40 -7.80 2.57 19.39
C ASP A 40 -8.33 3.20 18.11
N TYR A 41 -9.56 3.74 18.17
CA TYR A 41 -10.37 4.10 17.01
C TYR A 41 -10.22 5.58 16.64
N TYR A 42 -9.98 5.85 15.35
CA TYR A 42 -9.91 7.18 14.75
C TYR A 42 -10.82 7.25 13.52
N ASP A 43 -11.74 8.21 13.50
CA ASP A 43 -12.60 8.49 12.35
C ASP A 43 -11.86 9.40 11.36
N LEU A 44 -11.35 8.84 10.25
CA LEU A 44 -10.74 9.59 9.16
C LEU A 44 -11.71 9.92 8.04
N GLY A 45 -13.02 9.83 8.29
CA GLY A 45 -14.05 10.32 7.36
C GLY A 45 -13.86 11.80 7.08
N ILE A 46 -14.12 12.21 5.83
CA ILE A 46 -13.80 13.56 5.35
C ILE A 46 -14.45 14.66 6.17
N GLU A 47 -15.68 14.44 6.68
CA GLU A 47 -16.42 15.40 7.50
C GLU A 47 -15.72 15.61 8.85
N HIS A 48 -15.33 14.53 9.54
CA HIS A 48 -14.65 14.62 10.82
C HIS A 48 -13.21 15.16 10.69
N ARG A 49 -12.53 14.85 9.60
CA ARG A 49 -11.23 15.47 9.28
C ARG A 49 -11.36 16.97 9.09
N ASP A 50 -12.43 17.44 8.41
CA ASP A 50 -12.70 18.87 8.24
C ASP A 50 -13.05 19.55 9.59
N GLU A 51 -13.83 18.91 10.45
CA GLU A 51 -14.16 19.39 11.79
C GLU A 51 -12.91 19.62 12.65
N THR A 52 -11.96 18.69 12.58
CA THR A 52 -10.72 18.67 13.38
C THR A 52 -9.55 19.38 12.73
N ASP A 53 -9.76 20.07 11.60
CA ASP A 53 -8.69 20.65 10.78
C ASP A 53 -7.59 19.63 10.41
N ASP A 54 -8.00 18.39 10.15
CA ASP A 54 -7.18 17.21 9.84
C ASP A 54 -6.24 16.76 11.00
N GLN A 55 -6.43 17.28 12.21
CA GLN A 55 -5.65 16.88 13.38
C GLN A 55 -5.83 15.38 13.70
N VAL A 56 -7.04 14.83 13.48
CA VAL A 56 -7.32 13.41 13.71
C VAL A 56 -6.40 12.48 12.91
N THR A 57 -6.00 12.88 11.70
CA THR A 57 -5.05 12.10 10.88
C THR A 57 -3.65 12.05 11.50
N ILE A 58 -3.21 13.17 12.08
CA ILE A 58 -1.92 13.28 12.77
C ILE A 58 -1.95 12.44 14.06
N ASP A 59 -3.02 12.55 14.83
CA ASP A 59 -3.21 11.80 16.08
C ASP A 59 -3.24 10.29 15.82
N ALA A 60 -3.93 9.85 14.76
CA ALA A 60 -3.97 8.47 14.32
C ALA A 60 -2.57 7.95 13.95
N ALA A 61 -1.77 8.73 13.20
CA ALA A 61 -0.41 8.34 12.86
C ALA A 61 0.48 8.17 14.10
N HIS A 62 0.38 9.06 15.08
CA HIS A 62 1.10 8.93 16.34
C HIS A 62 0.61 7.75 17.19
N ALA A 63 -0.68 7.42 17.15
CA ALA A 63 -1.20 6.21 17.79
C ALA A 63 -0.60 4.95 17.14
N ILE A 64 -0.48 4.92 15.80
CA ILE A 64 0.18 3.81 15.10
C ILE A 64 1.66 3.70 15.52
N GLN A 65 2.38 4.81 15.61
CA GLN A 65 3.77 4.78 16.13
C GLN A 65 3.85 4.18 17.53
N LYS A 66 2.90 4.50 18.39
CA LYS A 66 2.84 4.03 19.78
C LYS A 66 2.48 2.54 19.88
N HIS A 67 1.53 2.09 19.10
CA HIS A 67 0.97 0.73 19.19
C HIS A 67 1.53 -0.24 18.13
N HIS A 68 2.27 0.27 17.17
CA HIS A 68 2.97 -0.46 16.09
C HIS A 68 2.06 -1.14 15.05
N VAL A 69 0.75 -1.11 15.21
CA VAL A 69 -0.18 -1.73 14.26
C VAL A 69 -1.34 -0.80 13.97
N GLY A 70 -1.49 -0.42 12.70
CA GLY A 70 -2.65 0.28 12.17
C GLY A 70 -3.37 -0.54 11.12
N VAL A 71 -4.69 -0.45 11.08
CA VAL A 71 -5.54 -0.95 10.00
C VAL A 71 -6.41 0.20 9.51
N GLN A 72 -6.40 0.44 8.20
CA GLN A 72 -7.00 1.63 7.62
C GLN A 72 -8.05 1.30 6.55
N CYS A 73 -9.22 1.89 6.71
CA CYS A 73 -10.26 1.99 5.69
C CYS A 73 -9.90 3.06 4.65
N ALA A 74 -10.37 2.92 3.42
CA ALA A 74 -10.13 3.92 2.39
C ALA A 74 -10.80 5.26 2.72
N THR A 75 -10.11 6.36 2.43
CA THR A 75 -10.51 7.72 2.73
C THR A 75 -10.63 8.58 1.48
N ILE A 76 -11.47 9.62 1.52
CA ILE A 76 -11.56 10.61 0.44
C ILE A 76 -10.35 11.55 0.50
N THR A 77 -9.67 11.69 -0.65
CA THR A 77 -8.80 12.85 -0.91
C THR A 77 -9.61 13.82 -1.76
N PRO A 78 -10.07 14.96 -1.20
CA PRO A 78 -11.02 15.84 -1.90
C PRO A 78 -10.35 16.59 -3.04
N ASP A 79 -11.07 16.68 -4.15
CA ASP A 79 -10.87 17.64 -5.22
C ASP A 79 -11.84 18.84 -5.04
N GLU A 80 -11.85 19.77 -5.98
CA GLU A 80 -12.73 20.95 -5.94
C GLU A 80 -14.22 20.58 -5.90
N ALA A 81 -14.62 19.49 -6.56
CA ALA A 81 -16.00 19.02 -6.58
C ALA A 81 -16.39 18.47 -5.21
N ARG A 82 -15.52 17.71 -4.58
CA ARG A 82 -15.71 17.16 -3.23
C ARG A 82 -15.74 18.26 -2.16
N VAL A 83 -14.89 19.28 -2.28
CA VAL A 83 -14.93 20.45 -1.38
C VAL A 83 -16.30 21.10 -1.39
N LYS A 84 -16.90 21.28 -2.57
CA LYS A 84 -18.27 21.84 -2.69
C LYS A 84 -19.34 20.88 -2.18
N GLU A 85 -19.22 19.60 -2.49
CA GLU A 85 -20.19 18.57 -2.09
C GLU A 85 -20.33 18.48 -0.58
N PHE A 86 -19.22 18.43 0.15
CA PHE A 86 -19.17 18.28 1.60
C PHE A 86 -19.12 19.62 2.36
N GLY A 87 -19.03 20.75 1.65
CA GLY A 87 -18.92 22.08 2.28
C GLY A 87 -17.63 22.26 3.08
N LEU A 88 -16.52 21.67 2.62
CA LEU A 88 -15.26 21.65 3.35
C LEU A 88 -14.61 23.02 3.45
N LYS A 89 -13.92 23.29 4.55
CA LYS A 89 -13.14 24.52 4.80
C LYS A 89 -12.05 24.72 3.75
N LYS A 90 -11.45 23.63 3.29
CA LYS A 90 -10.39 23.64 2.26
C LYS A 90 -10.22 22.28 1.59
N MET A 91 -9.43 22.21 0.55
CA MET A 91 -9.03 20.96 -0.10
C MET A 91 -7.92 20.26 0.71
N TRP A 92 -8.33 19.35 1.60
CA TRP A 92 -7.44 18.62 2.50
C TRP A 92 -6.49 17.72 1.71
N LYS A 93 -5.28 17.54 2.24
CA LYS A 93 -4.30 16.59 1.69
C LYS A 93 -4.77 15.14 1.90
N SER A 94 -4.16 14.22 1.16
CA SER A 94 -4.39 12.78 1.38
C SER A 94 -3.96 12.37 2.80
N PRO A 95 -4.83 11.72 3.59
CA PRO A 95 -4.46 11.17 4.90
C PRO A 95 -3.31 10.18 4.79
N ASN A 96 -3.32 9.32 3.76
CA ASN A 96 -2.25 8.37 3.52
C ASN A 96 -0.88 9.06 3.38
N GLY A 97 -0.85 10.21 2.68
CA GLY A 97 0.37 11.01 2.57
C GLY A 97 0.86 11.55 3.91
N THR A 98 -0.04 12.03 4.76
CA THR A 98 0.27 12.52 6.11
C THR A 98 0.79 11.40 7.00
N ILE A 99 0.09 10.26 7.05
CA ILE A 99 0.47 9.08 7.84
C ILE A 99 1.85 8.57 7.39
N ARG A 100 2.06 8.40 6.09
CA ARG A 100 3.34 7.93 5.52
C ARG A 100 4.50 8.86 5.85
N ASN A 101 4.27 10.17 5.86
CA ASN A 101 5.30 11.15 6.22
C ASN A 101 5.67 11.10 7.71
N ILE A 102 4.71 10.79 8.58
CA ILE A 102 4.92 10.68 10.04
C ILE A 102 5.58 9.35 10.40
N LEU A 103 5.09 8.24 9.83
CA LEU A 103 5.62 6.90 10.12
C LEU A 103 6.97 6.66 9.45
N GLY A 104 7.18 7.22 8.25
CA GLY A 104 8.25 6.79 7.36
C GLY A 104 7.99 5.38 6.83
N GLY A 105 8.96 4.80 6.13
CA GLY A 105 8.90 3.42 5.69
C GLY A 105 8.60 3.22 4.21
N THR A 106 8.27 1.99 3.89
CA THR A 106 8.08 1.49 2.52
C THR A 106 6.68 0.92 2.37
N ILE A 107 6.05 1.21 1.23
CA ILE A 107 4.74 0.62 0.89
C ILE A 107 5.00 -0.66 0.09
N PHE A 108 4.45 -1.77 0.60
CA PHE A 108 4.46 -3.06 -0.07
C PHE A 108 3.05 -3.34 -0.60
N ARG A 109 2.93 -3.47 -1.92
CA ARG A 109 1.69 -3.87 -2.60
C ARG A 109 1.83 -5.28 -3.12
N GLU A 110 0.98 -6.17 -2.61
CA GLU A 110 1.01 -7.60 -2.91
C GLU A 110 -0.35 -8.06 -3.46
N PRO A 111 -0.39 -8.73 -4.62
CA PRO A 111 -1.62 -9.27 -5.16
C PRO A 111 -2.08 -10.50 -4.36
N ILE A 112 -3.39 -10.59 -4.16
CA ILE A 112 -4.06 -11.78 -3.66
C ILE A 112 -4.32 -12.69 -4.87
N VAL A 113 -3.64 -13.83 -4.92
CA VAL A 113 -3.73 -14.74 -6.06
C VAL A 113 -4.83 -15.78 -5.82
N MET A 114 -5.76 -15.87 -6.77
CA MET A 114 -6.85 -16.85 -6.79
C MET A 114 -6.77 -17.65 -8.08
N SER A 115 -6.86 -18.99 -7.98
CA SER A 115 -6.59 -19.88 -9.12
C SER A 115 -7.62 -19.76 -10.26
N ASN A 116 -8.87 -19.45 -9.91
CA ASN A 116 -9.98 -19.34 -10.86
C ASN A 116 -10.13 -17.93 -11.46
N VAL A 117 -9.46 -16.91 -10.92
CA VAL A 117 -9.48 -15.56 -11.49
C VAL A 117 -8.40 -15.45 -12.58
N PRO A 118 -8.79 -15.23 -13.85
CA PRO A 118 -7.84 -15.14 -14.96
C PRO A 118 -6.88 -13.97 -14.80
N ARG A 119 -5.60 -14.21 -15.06
CA ARG A 119 -4.57 -13.18 -15.08
C ARG A 119 -4.35 -12.69 -16.51
N LEU A 120 -4.12 -11.39 -16.68
CA LEU A 120 -3.74 -10.83 -18.00
C LEU A 120 -2.37 -11.34 -18.44
N VAL A 121 -1.49 -11.66 -17.49
CA VAL A 121 -0.22 -12.33 -17.73
C VAL A 121 -0.30 -13.76 -17.20
N PRO A 122 -0.62 -14.76 -18.04
CA PRO A 122 -0.87 -16.14 -17.60
C PRO A 122 0.32 -16.78 -16.86
N GLY A 123 1.54 -16.33 -17.15
CA GLY A 123 2.76 -16.82 -16.52
C GLY A 123 2.92 -16.43 -15.04
N TRP A 124 2.18 -15.44 -14.54
CA TRP A 124 2.28 -14.98 -13.16
C TRP A 124 1.55 -15.95 -12.20
N THR A 125 2.28 -16.93 -11.71
CA THR A 125 1.76 -17.99 -10.82
C THR A 125 2.02 -17.72 -9.34
N LYS A 126 2.91 -16.74 -9.05
CA LYS A 126 3.24 -16.30 -7.69
C LYS A 126 3.12 -14.78 -7.60
N PRO A 127 2.87 -14.21 -6.42
CA PRO A 127 2.81 -12.76 -6.25
C PRO A 127 4.08 -12.05 -6.74
N ILE A 128 3.90 -10.91 -7.38
CA ILE A 128 4.93 -9.89 -7.58
C ILE A 128 4.65 -8.81 -6.54
N VAL A 129 5.53 -8.66 -5.56
CA VAL A 129 5.38 -7.65 -4.51
C VAL A 129 6.10 -6.38 -4.96
N VAL A 130 5.36 -5.31 -5.20
CA VAL A 130 5.96 -4.00 -5.50
C VAL A 130 6.22 -3.26 -4.20
N ALA A 131 7.51 -3.00 -3.92
CA ALA A 131 7.95 -2.17 -2.80
C ALA A 131 8.21 -0.75 -3.30
N ARG A 132 7.39 0.21 -2.84
CA ARG A 132 7.47 1.62 -3.23
C ARG A 132 8.17 2.43 -2.15
N HIS A 133 9.23 3.15 -2.52
CA HIS A 133 9.84 4.16 -1.66
C HIS A 133 8.92 5.38 -1.55
N ALA A 134 8.14 5.47 -0.48
CA ALA A 134 7.10 6.48 -0.31
C ALA A 134 7.62 7.86 0.14
N PHE A 135 8.82 8.25 -0.29
CA PHE A 135 9.47 9.50 0.10
C PHE A 135 10.16 10.16 -1.10
N GLY A 136 10.15 11.50 -1.11
CA GLY A 136 10.93 12.28 -2.07
C GLY A 136 10.46 12.18 -3.51
N ASP A 137 11.39 12.32 -4.44
CA ASP A 137 11.23 12.28 -5.88
C ASP A 137 10.15 13.27 -6.37
N GLN A 138 9.35 12.90 -7.38
CA GLN A 138 8.29 13.75 -7.95
C GLN A 138 7.23 14.16 -6.92
N TYR A 139 7.00 13.36 -5.88
CA TYR A 139 5.97 13.61 -4.86
C TYR A 139 6.35 14.70 -3.83
N LYS A 140 7.60 15.11 -3.82
CA LYS A 140 8.16 16.21 -3.01
C LYS A 140 8.88 17.24 -3.87
N ALA A 141 8.62 17.25 -5.17
CA ALA A 141 9.23 18.18 -6.09
C ALA A 141 8.73 19.61 -5.88
N THR A 142 9.61 20.56 -6.15
CA THR A 142 9.24 21.95 -6.41
C THR A 142 9.11 22.12 -7.91
N ASP A 143 7.87 22.27 -8.40
CA ASP A 143 7.57 22.50 -9.80
C ASP A 143 6.87 23.84 -10.01
N PHE A 144 7.17 24.50 -11.12
CA PHE A 144 6.64 25.81 -11.44
C PHE A 144 6.70 26.13 -12.93
N LYS A 145 5.83 27.09 -13.33
CA LYS A 145 5.87 27.64 -14.67
C LYS A 145 6.94 28.72 -14.80
N VAL A 146 7.73 28.67 -15.85
CA VAL A 146 8.69 29.70 -16.22
C VAL A 146 8.01 30.66 -17.20
N PRO A 147 7.86 31.96 -16.85
CA PRO A 147 6.96 32.85 -17.59
C PRO A 147 7.55 33.40 -18.88
N GLY A 148 8.84 33.26 -19.13
CA GLY A 148 9.49 33.85 -20.33
C GLY A 148 10.99 33.63 -20.33
N ALA A 149 11.70 34.48 -21.11
CA ALA A 149 13.17 34.39 -21.22
C ALA A 149 13.90 34.58 -19.89
N GLY A 150 14.89 33.74 -19.66
CA GLY A 150 15.71 33.78 -18.45
C GLY A 150 16.55 32.56 -18.25
N GLN A 151 17.42 32.59 -17.24
CA GLN A 151 18.26 31.46 -16.88
C GLN A 151 17.75 30.78 -15.62
N LEU A 152 17.55 29.47 -15.71
CA LEU A 152 17.28 28.61 -14.55
C LEU A 152 18.60 28.12 -13.97
N THR A 153 18.79 28.34 -12.67
CA THR A 153 19.92 27.83 -11.90
C THR A 153 19.43 27.10 -10.66
N VAL A 154 20.18 26.07 -10.26
CA VAL A 154 20.00 25.40 -8.96
C VAL A 154 21.29 25.61 -8.17
N THR A 155 21.14 26.06 -6.91
CA THR A 155 22.27 26.32 -6.02
C THR A 155 22.09 25.49 -4.74
N PHE A 156 23.14 24.75 -4.37
CA PHE A 156 23.30 24.17 -3.06
C PHE A 156 24.26 25.03 -2.24
N THR A 157 23.80 25.50 -1.09
CA THR A 157 24.63 26.33 -0.17
C THR A 157 24.98 25.48 1.05
N PRO A 158 26.27 25.11 1.23
CA PRO A 158 26.71 24.37 2.41
C PRO A 158 26.59 25.17 3.70
N ASP A 159 26.22 24.51 4.81
CA ASP A 159 26.14 25.14 6.13
C ASP A 159 27.50 25.36 6.79
N ASP A 160 28.55 24.69 6.32
CA ASP A 160 29.93 24.80 6.83
C ASP A 160 30.68 26.02 6.31
N GLY A 161 30.05 26.85 5.49
CA GLY A 161 30.61 28.04 4.91
C GLY A 161 31.52 27.81 3.70
N SER A 162 31.58 26.57 3.18
CA SER A 162 32.27 26.30 1.91
C SER A 162 31.52 26.93 0.72
N GLU A 163 32.22 27.03 -0.43
CA GLU A 163 31.65 27.65 -1.62
C GLU A 163 30.38 26.96 -2.11
N PRO A 164 29.32 27.72 -2.45
CA PRO A 164 28.10 27.16 -3.02
C PRO A 164 28.36 26.42 -4.31
N ILE A 165 27.65 25.29 -4.49
CA ILE A 165 27.64 24.54 -5.73
C ILE A 165 26.45 25.02 -6.58
N GLN A 166 26.73 25.58 -7.74
CA GLN A 166 25.74 26.12 -8.65
C GLN A 166 25.74 25.39 -10.00
N HIS A 167 24.57 25.02 -10.47
CA HIS A 167 24.38 24.46 -11.79
C HIS A 167 23.42 25.33 -12.61
N VAL A 168 23.84 25.74 -13.79
CA VAL A 168 22.95 26.29 -14.82
C VAL A 168 22.19 25.09 -15.43
N VAL A 169 20.86 25.07 -15.26
CA VAL A 169 20.01 23.99 -15.75
C VAL A 169 19.61 24.24 -17.21
N TYR A 170 19.06 25.46 -17.48
CA TYR A 170 18.60 25.82 -18.81
C TYR A 170 18.50 27.34 -19.01
N ASN A 171 18.59 27.78 -20.25
CA ASN A 171 18.31 29.16 -20.65
C ASN A 171 17.03 29.18 -21.49
N TYR A 172 15.93 29.71 -20.92
CA TYR A 172 14.64 29.78 -21.56
C TYR A 172 14.56 30.94 -22.55
N GLY A 173 13.84 30.75 -23.65
CA GLY A 173 13.43 31.81 -24.59
C GLY A 173 12.13 32.51 -24.13
N GLU A 174 11.62 33.40 -24.99
CA GLU A 174 10.43 34.25 -24.71
C GLU A 174 9.17 33.47 -24.34
N ASP A 175 8.97 32.28 -24.89
CA ASP A 175 7.79 31.45 -24.58
C ASP A 175 7.84 30.81 -23.17
N GLY A 176 8.97 30.89 -22.45
CA GLY A 176 9.13 30.28 -21.15
C GLY A 176 9.07 28.76 -21.17
N GLY A 177 8.38 28.17 -20.18
CA GLY A 177 8.24 26.72 -20.06
C GLY A 177 7.85 26.25 -18.67
N VAL A 178 8.38 25.08 -18.26
CA VAL A 178 8.19 24.51 -16.93
C VAL A 178 9.53 24.05 -16.36
N ALA A 179 9.64 24.03 -15.04
CA ALA A 179 10.81 23.52 -14.35
C ALA A 179 10.40 22.71 -13.13
N GLN A 180 11.23 21.74 -12.76
CA GLN A 180 11.01 20.88 -11.59
C GLN A 180 12.36 20.58 -10.94
N VAL A 181 12.41 20.68 -9.62
CA VAL A 181 13.53 20.22 -8.78
C VAL A 181 12.99 19.18 -7.81
N GLN A 182 13.64 18.02 -7.77
CA GLN A 182 13.30 16.93 -6.85
C GLN A 182 14.52 16.53 -6.02
N TYR A 183 14.30 15.88 -4.89
CA TYR A 183 15.36 15.44 -4.00
C TYR A 183 15.04 14.11 -3.33
N ASN A 184 16.07 13.49 -2.78
CA ASN A 184 15.96 12.39 -1.84
C ASN A 184 17.10 12.50 -0.81
N VAL A 185 17.05 11.69 0.26
CA VAL A 185 18.06 11.70 1.31
C VAL A 185 18.59 10.30 1.59
N ASN A 186 19.88 10.20 1.88
CA ASN A 186 20.55 8.91 2.05
C ASN A 186 19.93 8.02 3.13
N ASP A 187 19.55 8.60 4.27
CA ASP A 187 18.95 7.84 5.36
C ASP A 187 17.59 7.22 4.98
N SER A 188 16.77 7.96 4.20
CA SER A 188 15.52 7.43 3.68
C SER A 188 15.77 6.29 2.68
N ILE A 189 16.77 6.41 1.81
CA ILE A 189 17.15 5.34 0.87
C ILE A 189 17.67 4.11 1.61
N ARG A 190 18.49 4.28 2.66
CA ARG A 190 18.94 3.16 3.52
C ARG A 190 17.77 2.49 4.21
N GLY A 191 16.84 3.27 4.76
CA GLY A 191 15.62 2.75 5.37
C GLY A 191 14.79 1.94 4.37
N PHE A 192 14.64 2.43 3.14
CA PHE A 192 13.98 1.72 2.05
C PHE A 192 14.66 0.40 1.72
N ALA A 193 15.99 0.40 1.61
CA ALA A 193 16.76 -0.82 1.37
C ALA A 193 16.53 -1.87 2.47
N ARG A 194 16.64 -1.46 3.75
CA ARG A 194 16.41 -2.34 4.90
C ARG A 194 15.00 -2.91 4.92
N ALA A 195 13.98 -2.08 4.68
CA ALA A 195 12.59 -2.53 4.59
C ALA A 195 12.41 -3.60 3.50
N CYS A 196 12.96 -3.37 2.30
CA CYS A 196 12.90 -4.33 1.20
C CYS A 196 13.57 -5.66 1.54
N PHE A 197 14.77 -5.62 2.13
CA PHE A 197 15.50 -6.83 2.49
C PHE A 197 14.84 -7.59 3.64
N ASN A 198 14.33 -6.91 4.65
CA ASN A 198 13.57 -7.55 5.73
C ASN A 198 12.29 -8.20 5.20
N TYR A 199 11.55 -7.52 4.33
CA TYR A 199 10.34 -8.08 3.71
C TYR A 199 10.67 -9.29 2.83
N GLY A 200 11.78 -9.23 2.08
CA GLY A 200 12.28 -10.35 1.27
C GLY A 200 12.57 -11.59 2.12
N LEU A 201 13.25 -11.45 3.26
CA LEU A 201 13.49 -12.54 4.21
C LEU A 201 12.18 -13.09 4.79
N MET A 202 11.26 -12.20 5.21
CA MET A 202 9.97 -12.59 5.77
C MET A 202 9.10 -13.37 4.76
N ARG A 203 9.13 -12.99 3.48
CA ARG A 203 8.38 -13.65 2.41
C ARG A 203 9.14 -14.81 1.76
N HIS A 204 10.41 -14.98 2.08
CA HIS A 204 11.33 -15.90 1.39
C HIS A 204 11.37 -15.61 -0.13
N TYR A 205 11.58 -14.35 -0.48
CA TYR A 205 11.63 -13.84 -1.85
C TYR A 205 12.92 -13.07 -2.12
N PRO A 206 13.54 -13.23 -3.31
CA PRO A 206 14.63 -12.36 -3.75
C PRO A 206 14.15 -10.92 -3.93
N VAL A 207 15.09 -9.96 -3.90
CA VAL A 207 14.82 -8.54 -4.09
C VAL A 207 15.50 -8.04 -5.35
N TYR A 208 14.74 -7.34 -6.19
CA TYR A 208 15.22 -6.64 -7.38
C TYR A 208 14.96 -5.14 -7.22
N LEU A 209 16.02 -4.33 -7.15
CA LEU A 209 15.92 -2.88 -7.26
C LEU A 209 15.94 -2.47 -8.73
N SER A 210 15.00 -1.66 -9.16
CA SER A 210 15.03 -1.08 -10.49
C SER A 210 15.24 0.43 -10.47
N THR A 211 16.10 0.93 -11.36
CA THR A 211 16.41 2.35 -11.53
C THR A 211 16.68 2.68 -13.01
N LYS A 212 16.85 3.94 -13.32
CA LYS A 212 17.36 4.39 -14.63
C LYS A 212 18.72 5.10 -14.47
N ASN A 213 19.64 4.51 -13.71
CA ASN A 213 20.95 5.09 -13.40
C ASN A 213 21.84 5.34 -14.62
N THR A 214 21.54 4.74 -15.75
CA THR A 214 22.24 5.06 -17.02
C THR A 214 21.93 6.45 -17.55
N ILE A 215 20.79 7.02 -17.16
CA ILE A 215 20.34 8.39 -17.47
C ILE A 215 20.51 9.29 -16.25
N LEU A 216 19.93 8.91 -15.13
CA LEU A 216 20.01 9.64 -13.85
C LEU A 216 21.22 9.16 -13.04
N LYS A 217 22.43 9.43 -13.57
CA LYS A 217 23.67 8.81 -13.07
C LYS A 217 23.97 9.11 -11.60
N ALA A 218 23.72 10.32 -11.15
CA ALA A 218 23.90 10.70 -9.75
C ALA A 218 22.70 10.32 -8.90
N TYR A 219 21.50 10.70 -9.31
CA TYR A 219 20.28 10.50 -8.52
C TYR A 219 19.95 9.02 -8.34
N ASP A 220 19.77 8.30 -9.42
CA ASP A 220 19.46 6.86 -9.39
C ASP A 220 20.69 6.02 -9.03
N GLY A 221 21.90 6.51 -9.36
CA GLY A 221 23.15 5.90 -8.93
C GLY A 221 23.27 5.83 -7.42
N GLN A 222 22.83 6.86 -6.70
CA GLN A 222 22.83 6.87 -5.24
C GLN A 222 21.91 5.78 -4.64
N PHE A 223 20.73 5.54 -5.23
CA PHE A 223 19.87 4.41 -4.83
C PHE A 223 20.57 3.07 -5.03
N LYS A 224 21.18 2.87 -6.21
CA LYS A 224 21.91 1.64 -6.54
C LYS A 224 23.05 1.39 -5.56
N ASP A 225 23.84 2.42 -5.28
CA ASP A 225 25.03 2.29 -4.45
C ASP A 225 24.68 2.06 -2.98
N ILE A 226 23.69 2.76 -2.44
CA ILE A 226 23.20 2.55 -1.06
C ILE A 226 22.58 1.17 -0.88
N PHE A 227 21.75 0.68 -1.83
CA PHE A 227 21.22 -0.66 -1.76
C PHE A 227 22.32 -1.72 -1.75
N ALA A 228 23.33 -1.56 -2.60
CA ALA A 228 24.48 -2.46 -2.63
C ALA A 228 25.27 -2.42 -1.31
N GLU A 229 25.54 -1.22 -0.76
CA GLU A 229 26.19 -1.05 0.54
C GLU A 229 25.43 -1.77 1.66
N VAL A 230 24.13 -1.50 1.80
CA VAL A 230 23.27 -2.10 2.85
C VAL A 230 23.21 -3.62 2.69
N PHE A 231 23.08 -4.13 1.45
CA PHE A 231 23.06 -5.56 1.20
C PHE A 231 24.38 -6.21 1.65
N GLU A 232 25.50 -5.72 1.17
CA GLU A 232 26.82 -6.29 1.47
C GLU A 232 27.17 -6.24 2.96
N THR A 233 26.79 -5.18 3.66
CA THR A 233 27.18 -4.97 5.05
C THR A 233 26.21 -5.55 6.08
N GLU A 234 24.91 -5.68 5.76
CA GLU A 234 23.87 -6.01 6.75
C GLU A 234 23.09 -7.30 6.40
N TYR A 235 22.99 -7.68 5.13
CA TYR A 235 22.04 -8.73 4.70
C TYR A 235 22.66 -9.90 3.96
N LYS A 236 23.84 -9.78 3.44
CA LYS A 236 24.49 -10.79 2.58
C LYS A 236 24.47 -12.20 3.16
N ASP A 237 24.91 -12.34 4.40
CA ASP A 237 25.00 -13.66 5.07
C ASP A 237 23.60 -14.23 5.31
N ARG A 238 22.66 -13.40 5.77
CA ARG A 238 21.27 -13.81 6.01
C ARG A 238 20.56 -14.25 4.72
N TYR A 239 20.86 -13.59 3.60
CA TYR A 239 20.32 -13.94 2.28
C TYR A 239 20.95 -15.24 1.76
N ALA A 240 22.25 -15.41 1.95
CA ALA A 240 22.93 -16.65 1.59
C ALA A 240 22.40 -17.86 2.37
N GLU A 241 22.20 -17.73 3.69
CA GLU A 241 21.60 -18.77 4.54
C GLU A 241 20.16 -19.10 4.09
N ALA A 242 19.38 -18.09 3.68
CA ALA A 242 18.02 -18.27 3.18
C ALA A 242 17.97 -18.75 1.70
N GLY A 243 19.10 -18.85 1.00
CA GLY A 243 19.13 -19.17 -0.43
C GLY A 243 18.49 -18.10 -1.32
N LEU A 244 18.53 -16.82 -0.88
CA LEU A 244 17.97 -15.67 -1.57
C LEU A 244 19.04 -14.80 -2.21
N THR A 245 18.62 -13.96 -3.17
CA THR A 245 19.52 -13.06 -3.90
C THR A 245 18.98 -11.64 -3.92
N TYR A 246 19.89 -10.70 -4.18
CA TYR A 246 19.60 -9.31 -4.51
C TYR A 246 20.26 -8.97 -5.85
N GLU A 247 19.52 -8.27 -6.72
CA GLU A 247 20.03 -7.69 -7.94
C GLU A 247 19.52 -6.26 -8.14
N HIS A 248 20.37 -5.41 -8.74
CA HIS A 248 19.97 -4.15 -9.35
C HIS A 248 19.76 -4.35 -10.86
N ARG A 249 18.66 -3.81 -11.41
CA ARG A 249 18.35 -3.85 -12.85
C ARG A 249 17.93 -2.48 -13.34
N LEU A 250 18.10 -2.23 -14.64
CA LEU A 250 17.45 -1.08 -15.28
C LEU A 250 15.95 -1.30 -15.31
N ILE A 251 15.16 -0.22 -15.11
CA ILE A 251 13.70 -0.34 -14.99
C ILE A 251 13.03 -0.93 -16.24
N ASP A 252 13.49 -0.57 -17.43
CA ASP A 252 13.00 -1.13 -18.69
C ASP A 252 13.29 -2.64 -18.83
N ASP A 253 14.48 -3.09 -18.41
CA ASP A 253 14.81 -4.51 -18.36
C ASP A 253 13.97 -5.24 -17.28
N MET A 254 13.75 -4.61 -16.13
CA MET A 254 12.93 -5.20 -15.09
C MET A 254 11.46 -5.34 -15.49
N VAL A 255 10.90 -4.35 -16.20
CA VAL A 255 9.55 -4.45 -16.80
C VAL A 255 9.48 -5.62 -17.79
N ALA A 256 10.47 -5.74 -18.68
CA ALA A 256 10.51 -6.85 -19.64
C ALA A 256 10.66 -8.21 -18.94
N SER A 257 11.45 -8.26 -17.86
CA SER A 257 11.64 -9.48 -17.06
C SER A 257 10.38 -9.86 -16.30
N SER A 258 9.68 -8.89 -15.70
CA SER A 258 8.44 -9.13 -14.95
C SER A 258 7.36 -9.81 -15.79
N LEU A 259 7.26 -9.46 -17.07
CA LEU A 259 6.31 -10.07 -18.02
C LEU A 259 6.68 -11.50 -18.42
N LYS A 260 7.93 -11.91 -18.22
CA LYS A 260 8.45 -13.24 -18.58
C LYS A 260 8.58 -14.18 -17.38
N TRP A 261 8.73 -13.63 -16.19
CA TRP A 261 8.93 -14.41 -14.97
C TRP A 261 7.59 -14.83 -14.34
N HIS A 262 7.68 -15.79 -13.42
CA HIS A 262 6.49 -16.37 -12.77
C HIS A 262 6.03 -15.63 -11.52
N GLY A 263 6.70 -14.56 -11.11
CA GLY A 263 6.51 -13.91 -9.82
C GLY A 263 7.35 -14.54 -8.70
N GLY A 264 7.00 -14.29 -7.45
CA GLY A 264 7.75 -14.78 -6.27
C GLY A 264 8.99 -13.94 -5.97
N TYR A 265 8.89 -12.61 -6.09
CA TYR A 265 9.97 -11.67 -5.79
C TYR A 265 9.44 -10.31 -5.30
N ILE A 266 10.34 -9.56 -4.67
CA ILE A 266 10.12 -8.16 -4.29
C ILE A 266 10.71 -7.28 -5.40
N TRP A 267 9.90 -6.39 -5.95
CA TRP A 267 10.32 -5.37 -6.90
C TRP A 267 10.43 -4.03 -6.20
N ALA A 268 11.64 -3.65 -5.82
CA ALA A 268 11.93 -2.37 -5.17
C ALA A 268 11.98 -1.25 -6.22
N CYS A 269 11.11 -0.26 -6.05
CA CYS A 269 10.91 0.86 -6.96
C CYS A 269 11.04 2.20 -6.25
N LYS A 270 11.60 3.21 -6.93
CA LYS A 270 11.48 4.60 -6.50
C LYS A 270 10.01 5.03 -6.44
N ASN A 271 9.74 6.20 -5.88
CA ASN A 271 8.39 6.63 -5.54
C ASN A 271 7.40 6.55 -6.73
N TYR A 272 7.68 7.24 -7.83
CA TYR A 272 6.82 7.26 -9.01
C TYR A 272 6.76 5.90 -9.71
N ASP A 273 7.92 5.25 -9.89
CA ASP A 273 8.01 3.94 -10.53
C ASP A 273 7.16 2.91 -9.76
N GLY A 274 7.22 2.95 -8.43
CA GLY A 274 6.45 2.06 -7.55
C GLY A 274 4.95 2.32 -7.60
N ASP A 275 4.54 3.58 -7.73
CA ASP A 275 3.13 3.94 -7.92
C ASP A 275 2.58 3.33 -9.21
N VAL A 276 3.25 3.58 -10.33
CA VAL A 276 2.82 3.09 -11.65
C VAL A 276 2.91 1.57 -11.76
N GLN A 277 4.02 0.97 -11.30
CA GLN A 277 4.21 -0.47 -11.44
C GLN A 277 3.30 -1.29 -10.51
N SER A 278 2.96 -0.78 -9.33
CA SER A 278 2.00 -1.47 -8.47
C SER A 278 0.60 -1.59 -9.12
N ASP A 279 0.14 -0.54 -9.80
CA ASP A 279 -1.12 -0.58 -10.53
C ASP A 279 -1.04 -1.49 -11.77
N SER A 280 0.08 -1.46 -12.50
CA SER A 280 0.32 -2.36 -13.63
C SER A 280 0.29 -3.83 -13.20
N VAL A 281 0.95 -4.16 -12.08
CA VAL A 281 0.95 -5.51 -11.51
C VAL A 281 -0.45 -5.90 -11.02
N ALA A 282 -1.17 -5.00 -10.36
CA ALA A 282 -2.54 -5.26 -9.91
C ALA A 282 -3.47 -5.63 -11.08
N GLN A 283 -3.42 -4.87 -12.17
CA GLN A 283 -4.19 -5.16 -13.37
C GLN A 283 -3.76 -6.49 -14.02
N GLY A 284 -2.46 -6.76 -14.03
CA GLY A 284 -1.92 -8.02 -14.55
C GLY A 284 -2.40 -9.26 -13.79
N PHE A 285 -2.66 -9.13 -12.48
CA PHE A 285 -3.27 -10.17 -11.64
C PHE A 285 -4.81 -10.19 -11.68
N GLY A 286 -5.43 -9.26 -12.38
CA GLY A 286 -6.87 -9.24 -12.68
C GLY A 286 -7.63 -8.06 -12.11
N SER A 287 -7.36 -7.62 -10.88
CA SER A 287 -8.12 -6.55 -10.24
C SER A 287 -7.35 -5.84 -9.13
N LEU A 288 -7.50 -4.52 -9.07
CA LEU A 288 -7.04 -3.71 -7.92
C LEU A 288 -7.75 -4.11 -6.62
N GLY A 289 -8.97 -4.66 -6.70
CA GLY A 289 -9.70 -5.21 -5.55
C GLY A 289 -9.07 -6.47 -4.94
N LEU A 290 -8.06 -7.03 -5.59
CA LEU A 290 -7.23 -8.14 -5.10
C LEU A 290 -5.80 -7.69 -4.72
N MET A 291 -5.59 -6.41 -4.44
CA MET A 291 -4.28 -5.87 -4.06
C MET A 291 -4.29 -5.39 -2.61
N THR A 292 -3.37 -5.91 -1.81
CA THR A 292 -3.10 -5.39 -0.46
C THR A 292 -2.08 -4.24 -0.53
N SER A 293 -2.11 -3.36 0.46
CA SER A 293 -1.14 -2.29 0.65
C SER A 293 -0.72 -2.24 2.11
N VAL A 294 0.56 -2.36 2.37
CA VAL A 294 1.13 -2.36 3.72
C VAL A 294 2.28 -1.38 3.76
N LEU A 295 2.18 -0.37 4.61
CA LEU A 295 3.31 0.46 4.99
C LEU A 295 4.06 -0.24 6.13
N MET A 296 5.38 -0.40 6.00
CA MET A 296 6.24 -0.97 7.04
C MET A 296 7.45 -0.06 7.28
N THR A 297 7.73 0.23 8.55
CA THR A 297 8.93 0.98 8.95
C THR A 297 10.20 0.18 8.68
N PRO A 298 11.37 0.84 8.50
CA PRO A 298 12.62 0.17 8.15
C PRO A 298 13.07 -0.91 9.14
N ASP A 299 12.74 -0.76 10.42
CA ASP A 299 13.02 -1.72 11.49
C ASP A 299 12.03 -2.90 11.52
N GLY A 300 10.96 -2.83 10.70
CA GLY A 300 9.91 -3.83 10.65
C GLY A 300 8.98 -3.86 11.87
N GLN A 301 9.10 -2.90 12.79
CA GLN A 301 8.31 -2.90 14.03
C GLN A 301 6.90 -2.34 13.82
N THR A 302 6.75 -1.33 12.98
CA THR A 302 5.46 -0.65 12.78
C THR A 302 4.91 -0.95 11.39
N VAL A 303 3.64 -1.35 11.36
CA VAL A 303 2.87 -1.65 10.15
C VAL A 303 1.56 -0.88 10.15
N GLU A 304 1.22 -0.33 9.01
CA GLU A 304 -0.13 0.17 8.70
C GLU A 304 -0.61 -0.55 7.43
N ALA A 305 -1.74 -1.25 7.55
CA ALA A 305 -2.31 -2.06 6.48
C ALA A 305 -3.62 -1.45 5.97
N GLU A 306 -3.72 -1.32 4.65
CA GLU A 306 -4.88 -0.74 3.95
C GLU A 306 -5.25 -1.55 2.70
N ALA A 307 -6.43 -1.28 2.13
CA ALA A 307 -6.74 -1.71 0.78
C ALA A 307 -6.12 -0.73 -0.24
N ALA A 308 -5.61 -1.26 -1.35
CA ALA A 308 -4.96 -0.44 -2.39
C ALA A 308 -5.96 0.33 -3.29
N HIS A 309 -7.27 0.26 -3.02
CA HIS A 309 -8.33 0.93 -3.78
C HIS A 309 -8.95 2.09 -3.00
N GLY A 310 -9.74 2.93 -3.69
CA GLY A 310 -10.44 4.07 -3.08
C GLY A 310 -11.78 3.68 -2.45
N THR A 311 -12.60 4.69 -2.15
CA THR A 311 -13.83 4.61 -1.34
C THR A 311 -15.05 4.02 -2.07
N VAL A 312 -14.93 3.66 -3.35
CA VAL A 312 -15.98 3.06 -4.20
C VAL A 312 -17.26 3.92 -4.27
N THR A 313 -17.09 5.18 -4.60
CA THR A 313 -18.15 6.20 -4.63
C THR A 313 -19.39 5.79 -5.42
N ARG A 314 -19.24 5.16 -6.59
CA ARG A 314 -20.40 4.77 -7.43
C ARG A 314 -21.33 3.79 -6.71
N HIS A 315 -20.77 2.81 -6.01
CA HIS A 315 -21.55 1.85 -5.23
C HIS A 315 -22.18 2.52 -4.01
N TYR A 316 -21.48 3.46 -3.36
CA TYR A 316 -22.03 4.22 -2.26
C TYR A 316 -23.26 5.03 -2.67
N ARG A 317 -23.24 5.71 -3.84
CA ARG A 317 -24.39 6.45 -4.37
C ARG A 317 -25.60 5.58 -4.64
N ARG A 318 -25.39 4.35 -5.07
CA ARG A 318 -26.47 3.37 -5.25
C ARG A 318 -26.99 2.86 -3.91
N TRP A 319 -26.08 2.53 -3.00
CA TRP A 319 -26.43 2.08 -1.64
C TRP A 319 -27.27 3.13 -0.90
N GLN A 320 -26.93 4.42 -1.00
CA GLN A 320 -27.72 5.52 -0.42
C GLN A 320 -29.17 5.57 -0.95
N LYS A 321 -29.42 5.05 -2.15
CA LYS A 321 -30.77 4.93 -2.73
C LYS A 321 -31.48 3.64 -2.35
N GLY A 322 -30.89 2.82 -1.50
CA GLY A 322 -31.43 1.52 -1.12
C GLY A 322 -31.21 0.42 -2.17
N GLU A 323 -30.36 0.66 -3.18
CA GLU A 323 -30.02 -0.34 -4.17
C GLU A 323 -28.97 -1.32 -3.63
N LYS A 324 -29.14 -2.61 -3.95
CA LYS A 324 -28.09 -3.61 -3.68
C LYS A 324 -26.90 -3.41 -4.59
N THR A 325 -25.72 -3.56 -4.03
CA THR A 325 -24.45 -3.49 -4.76
C THR A 325 -23.64 -4.76 -4.56
N SER A 326 -22.79 -5.09 -5.52
CA SER A 326 -21.79 -6.13 -5.38
C SER A 326 -20.41 -5.46 -5.29
N THR A 327 -20.04 -5.08 -4.07
CA THR A 327 -18.78 -4.44 -3.75
C THR A 327 -17.86 -5.46 -3.11
N ASN A 328 -16.65 -5.59 -3.66
CA ASN A 328 -15.65 -6.55 -3.21
C ASN A 328 -15.00 -6.09 -1.88
N PRO A 329 -15.14 -6.86 -0.77
CA PRO A 329 -14.56 -6.50 0.53
C PRO A 329 -13.16 -7.10 0.75
N ILE A 330 -12.64 -7.90 -0.18
CA ILE A 330 -11.50 -8.79 0.03
C ILE A 330 -10.26 -8.01 0.47
N ALA A 331 -9.88 -6.96 -0.26
CA ALA A 331 -8.69 -6.18 0.10
C ALA A 331 -8.82 -5.52 1.49
N SER A 332 -10.01 -5.08 1.88
CA SER A 332 -10.28 -4.53 3.21
C SER A 332 -10.18 -5.60 4.31
N ILE A 333 -10.63 -6.83 4.04
CA ILE A 333 -10.46 -7.95 4.99
C ILE A 333 -8.97 -8.30 5.13
N PHE A 334 -8.22 -8.31 4.02
CA PHE A 334 -6.78 -8.56 4.05
C PHE A 334 -5.99 -7.43 4.74
N ALA A 335 -6.50 -6.19 4.77
CA ALA A 335 -5.93 -5.14 5.61
C ALA A 335 -6.06 -5.50 7.10
N TRP A 336 -7.23 -5.96 7.55
CA TRP A 336 -7.43 -6.45 8.91
C TRP A 336 -6.52 -7.64 9.24
N THR A 337 -6.50 -8.66 8.40
CA THR A 337 -5.66 -9.86 8.65
C THR A 337 -4.17 -9.54 8.60
N GLY A 338 -3.75 -8.60 7.76
CA GLY A 338 -2.38 -8.09 7.70
C GLY A 338 -1.95 -7.44 9.01
N GLY A 339 -2.76 -6.54 9.55
CA GLY A 339 -2.54 -5.92 10.86
C GLY A 339 -2.55 -6.95 12.01
N LEU A 340 -3.51 -7.87 12.01
CA LEU A 340 -3.60 -8.93 13.02
C LEU A 340 -2.42 -9.89 13.00
N LYS A 341 -1.91 -10.26 11.82
CA LYS A 341 -0.71 -11.09 11.70
C LYS A 341 0.52 -10.39 12.30
N HIS A 342 0.67 -9.11 11.99
CA HIS A 342 1.77 -8.32 12.55
C HIS A 342 1.64 -8.15 14.07
N ARG A 343 0.42 -7.88 14.56
CA ARG A 343 0.13 -7.84 16.00
C ARG A 343 0.48 -9.16 16.70
N ALA A 344 0.11 -10.28 16.08
CA ALA A 344 0.42 -11.61 16.59
C ALA A 344 1.94 -11.88 16.66
N ASP A 345 2.70 -11.40 15.69
CA ASP A 345 4.15 -11.54 15.68
C ASP A 345 4.81 -10.72 16.78
N LEU A 346 4.35 -9.50 17.00
CA LEU A 346 4.85 -8.63 18.07
C LEU A 346 4.51 -9.17 19.47
N ASP A 347 3.33 -9.76 19.64
CA ASP A 347 2.85 -10.25 20.93
C ASP A 347 3.24 -11.72 21.20
N GLY A 348 3.74 -12.43 20.20
CA GLY A 348 3.99 -13.87 20.31
C GLY A 348 2.72 -14.72 20.51
N THR A 349 1.60 -14.33 19.84
CA THR A 349 0.28 -14.97 19.94
C THR A 349 -0.06 -15.78 18.68
N PRO A 350 0.35 -17.05 18.59
CA PRO A 350 0.16 -17.87 17.40
C PRO A 350 -1.32 -18.11 17.07
N GLU A 351 -2.21 -18.06 18.05
CA GLU A 351 -3.66 -18.25 17.86
C GLU A 351 -4.27 -17.10 17.04
N VAL A 352 -3.85 -15.87 17.29
CA VAL A 352 -4.29 -14.67 16.52
C VAL A 352 -3.77 -14.78 15.09
N ARG A 353 -2.52 -15.22 14.91
CA ARG A 353 -1.94 -15.45 13.58
C ARG A 353 -2.65 -16.57 12.83
N HIS A 354 -2.99 -17.65 13.52
CA HIS A 354 -3.76 -18.76 12.94
C HIS A 354 -5.15 -18.31 12.49
N PHE A 355 -5.87 -17.56 13.32
CA PHE A 355 -7.16 -16.97 12.96
C PHE A 355 -7.06 -16.12 11.68
N ALA A 356 -6.11 -15.19 11.61
CA ALA A 356 -5.93 -14.33 10.45
C ALA A 356 -5.65 -15.14 9.17
N LYS A 357 -4.77 -16.15 9.24
CA LYS A 357 -4.50 -17.04 8.11
C LYS A 357 -5.70 -17.90 7.71
N THR A 358 -6.49 -18.36 8.67
CA THR A 358 -7.73 -19.12 8.42
C THR A 358 -8.73 -18.26 7.67
N LEU A 359 -8.91 -16.99 8.10
CA LEU A 359 -9.80 -16.07 7.40
C LEU A 359 -9.33 -15.80 5.96
N GLU A 360 -8.04 -15.56 5.74
CA GLU A 360 -7.48 -15.41 4.38
C GLU A 360 -7.73 -16.65 3.51
N LYS A 361 -7.52 -17.83 4.06
CA LYS A 361 -7.79 -19.11 3.36
C LYS A 361 -9.27 -19.26 3.03
N VAL A 362 -10.15 -18.98 3.96
CA VAL A 362 -11.62 -19.04 3.75
C VAL A 362 -12.05 -18.12 2.61
N ILE A 363 -11.48 -16.91 2.51
CA ILE A 363 -11.79 -16.00 1.41
C ILE A 363 -11.39 -16.60 0.07
N VAL A 364 -10.15 -17.11 -0.02
CA VAL A 364 -9.64 -17.73 -1.26
C VAL A 364 -10.49 -18.95 -1.63
N ASP A 365 -10.74 -19.87 -0.69
CA ASP A 365 -11.52 -21.08 -0.92
C ASP A 365 -12.98 -20.75 -1.33
N THR A 366 -13.58 -19.69 -0.77
CA THR A 366 -14.94 -19.25 -1.10
C THR A 366 -15.02 -18.77 -2.55
N VAL A 367 -14.05 -17.92 -2.97
CA VAL A 367 -14.00 -17.43 -4.36
C VAL A 367 -13.68 -18.56 -5.33
N GLU A 368 -12.70 -19.41 -5.02
CA GLU A 368 -12.34 -20.57 -5.85
C GLU A 368 -13.47 -21.60 -5.92
N GLY A 369 -14.32 -21.66 -4.90
CA GLY A 369 -15.56 -22.45 -4.88
C GLY A 369 -16.72 -21.83 -5.68
N GLY A 370 -16.53 -20.70 -6.35
CA GLY A 370 -17.53 -20.06 -7.22
C GLY A 370 -18.43 -19.05 -6.51
N GLN A 371 -18.22 -18.75 -5.24
CA GLN A 371 -18.95 -17.71 -4.50
C GLN A 371 -18.13 -16.42 -4.48
N MET A 372 -18.49 -15.45 -5.30
CA MET A 372 -17.69 -14.24 -5.48
C MET A 372 -18.54 -13.02 -5.82
N THR A 373 -17.94 -11.86 -5.72
CA THR A 373 -18.54 -10.59 -6.14
C THR A 373 -18.52 -10.42 -7.65
N LYS A 374 -19.35 -9.51 -8.16
CA LYS A 374 -19.57 -9.31 -9.59
C LYS A 374 -18.29 -8.94 -10.35
N ASP A 375 -17.42 -8.14 -9.78
CA ASP A 375 -16.15 -7.73 -10.38
C ASP A 375 -15.25 -8.93 -10.70
N LEU A 376 -15.17 -9.91 -9.81
CA LEU A 376 -14.40 -11.14 -10.01
C LEU A 376 -15.08 -12.09 -11.00
N ALA A 377 -16.40 -12.28 -10.87
CA ALA A 377 -17.15 -13.10 -11.78
C ALA A 377 -17.03 -12.63 -13.25
N MET A 378 -17.11 -11.33 -13.47
CA MET A 378 -16.96 -10.74 -14.81
C MET A 378 -15.56 -10.91 -15.42
N LEU A 379 -14.53 -11.13 -14.60
CA LEU A 379 -13.19 -11.48 -15.08
C LEU A 379 -13.12 -12.92 -15.58
N ILE A 380 -13.90 -13.83 -14.96
CA ILE A 380 -13.99 -15.24 -15.35
C ILE A 380 -14.82 -15.37 -16.64
N GLY A 381 -16.01 -14.76 -16.65
CA GLY A 381 -16.90 -14.80 -17.80
C GLY A 381 -18.19 -14.01 -17.62
N PRO A 382 -18.87 -13.64 -18.72
CA PRO A 382 -20.10 -12.83 -18.65
C PRO A 382 -21.28 -13.54 -18.01
N ASP A 383 -21.28 -14.87 -18.01
CA ASP A 383 -22.36 -15.72 -17.48
C ASP A 383 -22.03 -16.31 -16.10
N GLU A 384 -20.88 -15.95 -15.53
CA GLU A 384 -20.47 -16.46 -14.22
C GLU A 384 -21.39 -15.94 -13.12
N PRO A 385 -21.93 -16.80 -12.24
CA PRO A 385 -22.76 -16.37 -11.14
C PRO A 385 -21.98 -15.51 -10.14
N TRP A 386 -22.69 -14.54 -9.56
CA TRP A 386 -22.09 -13.62 -8.58
C TRP A 386 -23.06 -13.32 -7.43
N LEU A 387 -22.51 -12.87 -6.32
CA LEU A 387 -23.24 -12.47 -5.13
C LEU A 387 -23.19 -10.93 -4.98
N ASP A 388 -24.25 -10.35 -4.42
CA ASP A 388 -24.17 -8.98 -3.89
C ASP A 388 -23.27 -8.96 -2.64
N THR A 389 -22.97 -7.77 -2.14
CA THR A 389 -22.06 -7.58 -0.99
C THR A 389 -22.53 -8.40 0.22
N ASP A 390 -23.81 -8.32 0.55
CA ASP A 390 -24.40 -9.03 1.69
C ASP A 390 -24.32 -10.55 1.51
N GLY A 391 -24.63 -11.04 0.32
CA GLY A 391 -24.56 -12.46 -0.01
C GLY A 391 -23.14 -13.01 0.09
N PHE A 392 -22.15 -12.22 -0.37
CA PHE A 392 -20.76 -12.64 -0.25
C PHE A 392 -20.26 -12.60 1.20
N MET A 393 -20.62 -11.56 1.97
CA MET A 393 -20.31 -11.50 3.41
C MET A 393 -20.98 -12.63 4.20
N ASN A 394 -22.23 -13.03 3.84
CA ASN A 394 -22.89 -14.20 4.43
C ASN A 394 -22.11 -15.49 4.16
N ALA A 395 -21.68 -15.69 2.92
CA ALA A 395 -20.89 -16.87 2.54
C ALA A 395 -19.56 -16.94 3.32
N LEU A 396 -18.87 -15.80 3.47
CA LEU A 396 -17.62 -15.72 4.25
C LEU A 396 -17.87 -16.05 5.74
N ASP A 397 -18.89 -15.48 6.35
CA ASP A 397 -19.24 -15.70 7.75
C ASP A 397 -19.55 -17.19 8.03
N GLU A 398 -20.39 -17.80 7.21
CA GLU A 398 -20.71 -19.23 7.32
C GLU A 398 -19.48 -20.13 7.13
N ASN A 399 -18.65 -19.83 6.13
CA ASN A 399 -17.47 -20.64 5.83
C ASN A 399 -16.38 -20.45 6.90
N LEU A 400 -16.23 -19.23 7.45
CA LEU A 400 -15.32 -18.98 8.57
C LEU A 400 -15.75 -19.73 9.83
N ALA A 401 -17.04 -19.71 10.17
CA ALA A 401 -17.57 -20.44 11.30
C ALA A 401 -17.32 -21.96 11.20
N LYS A 402 -17.43 -22.53 9.99
CA LYS A 402 -17.11 -23.94 9.73
C LYS A 402 -15.62 -24.22 9.90
N ALA A 403 -14.77 -23.40 9.27
CA ALA A 403 -13.31 -23.59 9.30
C ALA A 403 -12.71 -23.46 10.70
N LEU A 404 -13.31 -22.65 11.58
CA LEU A 404 -12.87 -22.50 12.98
C LEU A 404 -13.46 -23.57 13.93
N ALA A 405 -14.43 -24.37 13.47
CA ALA A 405 -15.00 -25.48 14.24
C ALA A 405 -14.24 -26.82 14.03
N GLU A 406 -13.46 -26.91 12.95
CA GLU A 406 -12.58 -28.03 12.61
C GLU A 406 -11.24 -27.97 13.39
#